data_0278496e599087fc6683784e40fa8d46
#
_entry.id   0278496e599087fc6683784e40fa8d46
#
_cell.length_a   1.000
_cell.length_b   1.000
_cell.length_c   1.000
_cell.angle_alpha   90.00
_cell.angle_beta   90.00
_cell.angle_gamma   90.00
#
_symmetry.space_group_name_H-M   'P 1'
#
loop_
_entity.id
_entity.type
_entity.pdbx_description
1 polymer ?
#
loop_
_entity_poly.entity_id
_entity_poly.type
_entity_poly.pdbx_seq_one_letter_code
_entity_poly.pdbx_strand_id
1 'polypeptide(L)'
;MQIRTPYTYCMRLVALLGLLLVCMMASAQVDTELRGLEPLRLAIDQRLLLAQAVARAKWNVQAPVEDLGREAQVIQAAVKEGGALGLSSAWIETVFRAQIEASKTVQRELFAQWSAQHAGKFDDAPDLAKTVRPELDRLSTQLLRSMADNQAVLNDESRKADVARAMRLLEARTLSPRAATQALAPFSTPR
;
A
#
# COMPACT_ATOMS: atom_id res chain seq x y z
N MET A 1 59.35 -30.60 -10.61
CA MET A 1 58.69 -29.67 -11.58
C MET A 1 57.29 -30.23 -11.84
N GLN A 2 56.28 -29.75 -11.03
CA GLN A 2 54.91 -30.26 -11.15
C GLN A 2 54.16 -29.44 -12.22
N ILE A 3 53.80 -30.10 -13.27
CA ILE A 3 53.00 -29.55 -14.36
C ILE A 3 51.56 -29.45 -13.86
N ARG A 4 51.12 -28.27 -13.45
CA ARG A 4 49.71 -28.00 -13.12
C ARG A 4 48.90 -28.07 -14.40
N THR A 5 48.06 -29.08 -14.54
CA THR A 5 47.25 -29.37 -15.71
C THR A 5 46.24 -28.24 -15.97
N PRO A 6 46.03 -27.80 -17.22
CA PRO A 6 45.13 -26.70 -17.57
C PRO A 6 43.65 -26.99 -17.29
N TYR A 7 43.28 -28.23 -17.07
CA TYR A 7 41.93 -28.70 -16.76
C TYR A 7 41.35 -28.13 -15.48
N THR A 8 42.18 -27.90 -14.45
CA THR A 8 41.72 -27.36 -13.14
C THR A 8 41.32 -25.91 -13.23
N TYR A 9 41.89 -25.12 -14.14
CA TYR A 9 41.51 -23.73 -14.36
C TYR A 9 40.19 -23.63 -15.15
N CYS A 10 39.98 -24.48 -16.14
CA CYS A 10 38.79 -24.52 -16.95
C CYS A 10 37.55 -24.90 -16.12
N MET A 11 37.65 -25.90 -15.24
CA MET A 11 36.56 -26.29 -14.33
C MET A 11 36.21 -25.17 -13.31
N ARG A 12 37.20 -24.45 -12.80
CA ARG A 12 36.96 -23.32 -11.87
C ARG A 12 36.30 -22.14 -12.57
N LEU A 13 36.66 -21.88 -13.83
CA LEU A 13 36.05 -20.81 -14.62
C LEU A 13 34.59 -21.12 -14.94
N VAL A 14 34.27 -22.36 -15.30
CA VAL A 14 32.90 -22.80 -15.59
C VAL A 14 32.05 -22.77 -14.33
N ALA A 15 32.59 -23.18 -13.18
CA ALA A 15 31.88 -23.11 -11.90
C ALA A 15 31.60 -21.65 -11.45
N LEU A 16 32.55 -20.75 -11.66
CA LEU A 16 32.37 -19.30 -11.36
C LEU A 16 31.36 -18.65 -12.31
N LEU A 17 31.37 -18.98 -13.60
CA LEU A 17 30.39 -18.49 -14.57
C LEU A 17 28.98 -18.99 -14.25
N GLY A 18 28.83 -20.26 -13.86
CA GLY A 18 27.57 -20.86 -13.43
C GLY A 18 27.01 -20.19 -12.18
N LEU A 19 27.86 -19.90 -11.19
CA LEU A 19 27.46 -19.19 -9.96
C LEU A 19 27.00 -17.74 -10.23
N LEU A 20 27.70 -17.02 -11.11
CA LEU A 20 27.30 -15.68 -11.55
C LEU A 20 25.96 -15.69 -12.29
N LEU A 21 25.70 -16.66 -13.15
CA LEU A 21 24.44 -16.77 -13.88
C LEU A 21 23.27 -17.05 -12.96
N VAL A 22 23.44 -17.89 -11.94
CA VAL A 22 22.42 -18.19 -10.92
C VAL A 22 22.13 -16.95 -10.08
N CYS A 23 23.14 -16.19 -9.68
CA CYS A 23 22.95 -14.92 -8.95
C CYS A 23 22.21 -13.88 -9.80
N MET A 24 22.47 -13.76 -11.08
CA MET A 24 21.76 -12.83 -11.97
C MET A 24 20.29 -13.22 -12.15
N MET A 25 20.01 -14.53 -12.27
CA MET A 25 18.63 -15.01 -12.37
C MET A 25 17.84 -14.80 -11.08
N ALA A 26 18.44 -15.02 -9.92
CA ALA A 26 17.82 -14.76 -8.62
C ALA A 26 17.49 -13.27 -8.43
N SER A 27 18.40 -12.37 -8.80
CA SER A 27 18.16 -10.91 -8.72
C SER A 27 17.02 -10.45 -9.64
N ALA A 28 16.92 -11.00 -10.84
CA ALA A 28 15.85 -10.65 -11.79
C ALA A 28 14.47 -11.12 -11.31
N GLN A 29 14.38 -12.26 -10.63
CA GLN A 29 13.13 -12.74 -10.02
C GLN A 29 12.69 -11.83 -8.87
N VAL A 30 13.60 -11.43 -8.00
CA VAL A 30 13.34 -10.51 -6.90
C VAL A 30 12.75 -9.19 -7.40
N ASP A 31 13.32 -8.61 -8.45
CA ASP A 31 12.82 -7.37 -9.04
C ASP A 31 11.42 -7.52 -9.65
N THR A 32 11.13 -8.66 -10.26
CA THR A 32 9.81 -8.92 -10.86
C THR A 32 8.72 -9.05 -9.80
N GLU A 33 8.99 -9.77 -8.71
CA GLU A 33 8.05 -9.93 -7.60
C GLU A 33 7.75 -8.60 -6.89
N LEU A 34 8.76 -7.75 -6.68
CA LEU A 34 8.56 -6.43 -6.08
C LEU A 34 7.79 -5.47 -6.99
N ARG A 35 7.92 -5.60 -8.31
CA ARG A 35 7.09 -4.87 -9.28
C ARG A 35 5.62 -5.27 -9.19
N GLY A 36 5.32 -6.53 -8.82
CA GLY A 36 3.97 -7.00 -8.54
C GLY A 36 3.26 -6.23 -7.42
N LEU A 37 4.01 -5.56 -6.52
CA LEU A 37 3.46 -4.72 -5.46
C LEU A 37 3.01 -3.32 -5.95
N GLU A 38 3.32 -2.92 -7.17
CA GLU A 38 2.96 -1.60 -7.68
C GLU A 38 1.44 -1.36 -7.69
N PRO A 39 0.57 -2.28 -8.14
CA PRO A 39 -0.88 -2.09 -8.07
C PRO A 39 -1.38 -1.93 -6.62
N LEU A 40 -0.78 -2.65 -5.66
CA LEU A 40 -1.07 -2.53 -4.24
C LEU A 40 -0.72 -1.13 -3.73
N ARG A 41 0.49 -0.68 -4.02
CA ARG A 41 1.00 0.64 -3.66
C ARG A 41 0.14 1.75 -4.23
N LEU A 42 -0.21 1.66 -5.53
CA LEU A 42 -1.05 2.64 -6.20
C LEU A 42 -2.47 2.69 -5.62
N ALA A 43 -3.07 1.56 -5.27
CA ALA A 43 -4.38 1.54 -4.63
C ALA A 43 -4.36 2.24 -3.27
N ILE A 44 -3.33 2.02 -2.44
CA ILE A 44 -3.15 2.72 -1.17
C ILE A 44 -2.98 4.22 -1.38
N ASP A 45 -2.13 4.61 -2.33
CA ASP A 45 -1.83 6.01 -2.64
C ASP A 45 -3.08 6.78 -3.09
N GLN A 46 -3.81 6.23 -4.07
CA GLN A 46 -5.03 6.84 -4.58
C GLN A 46 -6.12 6.95 -3.50
N ARG A 47 -6.26 5.93 -2.63
CA ARG A 47 -7.19 6.01 -1.49
C ARG A 47 -6.83 7.15 -0.54
N LEU A 48 -5.55 7.35 -0.30
CA LEU A 48 -5.07 8.39 0.60
C LEU A 48 -5.22 9.78 -0.04
N LEU A 49 -4.98 9.92 -1.34
CA LEU A 49 -5.23 11.18 -2.08
C LEU A 49 -6.71 11.57 -2.07
N LEU A 50 -7.64 10.60 -2.17
CA LEU A 50 -9.07 10.84 -2.06
C LEU A 50 -9.50 11.38 -0.69
N ALA A 51 -8.68 11.24 0.36
CA ALA A 51 -9.00 11.80 1.67
C ALA A 51 -9.18 13.33 1.65
N GLN A 52 -8.52 14.04 0.72
CA GLN A 52 -8.72 15.46 0.51
C GLN A 52 -10.14 15.77 -0.02
N ALA A 53 -10.63 14.96 -0.97
CA ALA A 53 -11.98 15.08 -1.50
C ALA A 53 -13.03 14.79 -0.41
N VAL A 54 -12.79 13.77 0.42
CA VAL A 54 -13.64 13.47 1.59
C VAL A 54 -13.65 14.65 2.55
N ALA A 55 -12.48 15.22 2.86
CA ALA A 55 -12.37 16.36 3.75
C ALA A 55 -13.18 17.57 3.26
N ARG A 56 -13.04 17.95 1.98
CA ARG A 56 -13.80 19.08 1.39
C ARG A 56 -15.31 18.89 1.48
N ALA A 57 -15.78 17.69 1.14
CA ALA A 57 -17.21 17.39 1.19
C ALA A 57 -17.75 17.43 2.62
N LYS A 58 -17.02 16.88 3.60
CA LYS A 58 -17.39 16.94 5.03
C LYS A 58 -17.33 18.36 5.59
N TRP A 59 -16.30 19.12 5.24
CA TRP A 59 -16.15 20.53 5.64
C TRP A 59 -17.36 21.35 5.23
N ASN A 60 -17.80 21.22 4.00
CA ASN A 60 -18.92 22.00 3.46
C ASN A 60 -20.26 21.80 4.20
N VAL A 61 -20.45 20.60 4.76
CA VAL A 61 -21.67 20.26 5.51
C VAL A 61 -21.42 20.19 7.03
N GLN A 62 -20.25 20.61 7.49
CA GLN A 62 -19.83 20.60 8.90
C GLN A 62 -19.96 19.19 9.55
N ALA A 63 -19.75 18.14 8.76
CA ALA A 63 -19.75 16.79 9.27
C ALA A 63 -18.44 16.44 10.00
N PRO A 64 -18.49 15.63 11.06
CA PRO A 64 -17.29 15.19 11.77
C PRO A 64 -16.39 14.34 10.88
N VAL A 65 -15.08 14.31 11.19
CA VAL A 65 -14.13 13.42 10.51
C VAL A 65 -14.47 11.95 10.79
N GLU A 66 -14.82 11.64 12.01
CA GLU A 66 -15.23 10.32 12.45
C GLU A 66 -16.62 9.95 11.91
N ASP A 67 -16.74 8.73 11.36
CA ASP A 67 -18.00 8.11 10.89
C ASP A 67 -17.94 6.63 11.19
N LEU A 68 -18.13 6.28 12.48
CA LEU A 68 -17.99 4.91 12.97
C LEU A 68 -18.90 3.92 12.23
N GLY A 69 -20.10 4.36 11.84
CA GLY A 69 -21.03 3.53 11.07
C GLY A 69 -20.46 3.19 9.68
N ARG A 70 -19.94 4.17 8.96
CA ARG A 70 -19.32 3.96 7.64
C ARG A 70 -18.01 3.18 7.77
N GLU A 71 -17.20 3.47 8.76
CA GLU A 71 -15.94 2.75 9.03
C GLU A 71 -16.21 1.24 9.21
N ALA A 72 -17.20 0.88 10.03
CA ALA A 72 -17.60 -0.50 10.23
C ALA A 72 -18.08 -1.16 8.93
N GLN A 73 -18.92 -0.46 8.14
CA GLN A 73 -19.41 -0.97 6.85
C GLN A 73 -18.25 -1.26 5.88
N VAL A 74 -17.26 -0.36 5.79
CA VAL A 74 -16.09 -0.54 4.92
C VAL A 74 -15.28 -1.76 5.33
N ILE A 75 -15.03 -1.93 6.64
CA ILE A 75 -14.29 -3.09 7.15
C ILE A 75 -15.05 -4.39 6.89
N GLN A 76 -16.34 -4.44 7.17
CA GLN A 76 -17.17 -5.63 6.94
C GLN A 76 -17.23 -6.04 5.48
N ALA A 77 -17.39 -5.06 4.57
CA ALA A 77 -17.36 -5.30 3.13
C ALA A 77 -16.00 -5.84 2.68
N ALA A 78 -14.90 -5.26 3.16
CA ALA A 78 -13.55 -5.70 2.85
C ALA A 78 -13.28 -7.13 3.36
N VAL A 79 -13.69 -7.45 4.59
CA VAL A 79 -13.54 -8.80 5.15
C VAL A 79 -14.32 -9.84 4.35
N LYS A 80 -15.54 -9.51 3.93
CA LYS A 80 -16.37 -10.39 3.08
C LYS A 80 -15.70 -10.63 1.73
N GLU A 81 -15.28 -9.57 1.04
CA GLU A 81 -14.68 -9.65 -0.28
C GLU A 81 -13.28 -10.32 -0.24
N GLY A 82 -12.42 -9.88 0.66
CA GLY A 82 -11.07 -10.43 0.78
C GLY A 82 -11.04 -11.86 1.30
N GLY A 83 -11.99 -12.26 2.14
CA GLY A 83 -12.17 -13.66 2.55
C GLY A 83 -12.46 -14.58 1.37
N ALA A 84 -13.24 -14.13 0.39
CA ALA A 84 -13.49 -14.87 -0.85
C ALA A 84 -12.23 -15.00 -1.74
N LEU A 85 -11.23 -14.14 -1.54
CA LEU A 85 -9.91 -14.19 -2.20
C LEU A 85 -8.86 -14.99 -1.39
N GLY A 86 -9.25 -15.62 -0.28
CA GLY A 86 -8.34 -16.42 0.56
C GLY A 86 -7.49 -15.60 1.55
N LEU A 87 -7.79 -14.32 1.74
CA LEU A 87 -7.11 -13.49 2.73
C LEU A 87 -7.67 -13.72 4.13
N SER A 88 -6.82 -13.65 5.17
CA SER A 88 -7.30 -13.75 6.55
C SER A 88 -8.05 -12.49 6.98
N SER A 89 -9.19 -12.67 7.68
CA SER A 89 -10.00 -11.55 8.17
C SER A 89 -9.22 -10.60 9.06
N ALA A 90 -8.38 -11.10 9.96
CA ALA A 90 -7.54 -10.29 10.84
C ALA A 90 -6.56 -9.40 10.06
N TRP A 91 -5.97 -9.94 8.99
CA TRP A 91 -5.07 -9.16 8.12
C TRP A 91 -5.81 -8.07 7.36
N ILE A 92 -6.97 -8.40 6.78
CA ILE A 92 -7.83 -7.43 6.09
C ILE A 92 -8.22 -6.30 7.04
N GLU A 93 -8.70 -6.63 8.24
CA GLU A 93 -9.06 -5.63 9.25
C GLU A 93 -7.89 -4.72 9.61
N THR A 94 -6.70 -5.29 9.84
CA THR A 94 -5.49 -4.53 10.16
C THR A 94 -5.17 -3.52 9.05
N VAL A 95 -5.19 -3.95 7.79
CA VAL A 95 -4.92 -3.08 6.64
C VAL A 95 -5.99 -2.00 6.51
N PHE A 96 -7.28 -2.36 6.55
CA PHE A 96 -8.35 -1.38 6.34
C PHE A 96 -8.47 -0.38 7.48
N ARG A 97 -8.24 -0.78 8.74
CA ARG A 97 -8.15 0.15 9.88
C ARG A 97 -7.01 1.15 9.67
N ALA A 98 -5.84 0.70 9.22
CA ALA A 98 -4.71 1.59 8.93
C ALA A 98 -5.05 2.58 7.80
N GLN A 99 -5.74 2.13 6.73
CA GLN A 99 -6.19 3.02 5.65
C GLN A 99 -7.20 4.07 6.12
N ILE A 100 -8.16 3.68 6.96
CA ILE A 100 -9.18 4.56 7.54
C ILE A 100 -8.52 5.60 8.45
N GLU A 101 -7.64 5.19 9.36
CA GLU A 101 -6.94 6.13 10.26
C GLU A 101 -6.03 7.09 9.50
N ALA A 102 -5.32 6.62 8.48
CA ALA A 102 -4.52 7.47 7.62
C ALA A 102 -5.38 8.54 6.90
N SER A 103 -6.53 8.14 6.35
CA SER A 103 -7.50 9.06 5.73
C SER A 103 -8.02 10.10 6.73
N LYS A 104 -8.35 9.67 7.96
CA LYS A 104 -8.78 10.59 9.03
C LYS A 104 -7.67 11.56 9.44
N THR A 105 -6.42 11.11 9.44
CA THR A 105 -5.27 11.99 9.71
C THR A 105 -5.17 13.11 8.68
N VAL A 106 -5.27 12.81 7.38
CA VAL A 106 -5.31 13.83 6.31
C VAL A 106 -6.47 14.80 6.54
N GLN A 107 -7.67 14.27 6.82
CA GLN A 107 -8.85 15.10 7.03
C GLN A 107 -8.70 16.04 8.22
N ARG A 108 -8.16 15.57 9.37
CA ARG A 108 -7.92 16.39 10.55
C ARG A 108 -6.89 17.49 10.29
N GLU A 109 -5.81 17.18 9.59
CA GLU A 109 -4.77 18.14 9.21
C GLU A 109 -5.34 19.24 8.31
N LEU A 110 -6.15 18.87 7.31
CA LEU A 110 -6.82 19.82 6.42
C LEU A 110 -7.87 20.68 7.17
N PHE A 111 -8.66 20.08 8.06
CA PHE A 111 -9.63 20.80 8.86
C PHE A 111 -8.95 21.83 9.76
N ALA A 112 -7.83 21.47 10.40
CA ALA A 112 -7.05 22.40 11.21
C ALA A 112 -6.49 23.56 10.37
N GLN A 113 -5.98 23.26 9.18
CA GLN A 113 -5.48 24.26 8.24
C GLN A 113 -6.59 25.22 7.79
N TRP A 114 -7.74 24.70 7.36
CA TRP A 114 -8.86 25.49 6.88
C TRP A 114 -9.50 26.33 8.00
N SER A 115 -9.56 25.81 9.23
CA SER A 115 -9.99 26.59 10.40
C SER A 115 -9.06 27.77 10.67
N ALA A 116 -7.73 27.55 10.63
CA ALA A 116 -6.76 28.63 10.84
C ALA A 116 -6.81 29.71 9.75
N GLN A 117 -7.19 29.32 8.53
CA GLN A 117 -7.35 30.20 7.38
C GLN A 117 -8.74 30.86 7.30
N HIS A 118 -9.66 30.54 8.22
CA HIS A 118 -11.06 30.94 8.16
C HIS A 118 -11.71 30.60 6.80
N ALA A 119 -11.37 29.42 6.24
CA ALA A 119 -11.82 29.02 4.92
C ALA A 119 -13.35 28.86 4.88
N GLY A 120 -13.96 29.39 3.83
CA GLY A 120 -15.37 29.19 3.52
C GLY A 120 -15.65 27.77 2.96
N LYS A 121 -16.81 27.62 2.36
CA LYS A 121 -17.15 26.38 1.61
C LYS A 121 -16.36 26.32 0.31
N PHE A 122 -16.09 25.10 -0.14
CA PHE A 122 -15.46 24.81 -1.41
C PHE A 122 -16.52 24.58 -2.48
N ASP A 123 -16.52 25.37 -3.55
CA ASP A 123 -17.49 25.24 -4.63
C ASP A 123 -17.29 23.96 -5.44
N ASP A 124 -16.05 23.45 -5.48
CA ASP A 124 -15.63 22.24 -6.17
C ASP A 124 -15.66 20.98 -5.30
N ALA A 125 -16.27 21.02 -4.12
CA ALA A 125 -16.38 19.86 -3.24
C ALA A 125 -17.22 18.76 -3.90
N PRO A 126 -16.68 17.52 -4.04
CA PRO A 126 -17.40 16.45 -4.71
C PRO A 126 -18.53 15.88 -3.84
N ASP A 127 -19.53 15.28 -4.48
CA ASP A 127 -20.56 14.51 -3.79
C ASP A 127 -19.94 13.20 -3.26
N LEU A 128 -19.96 13.04 -1.93
CA LEU A 128 -19.41 11.85 -1.27
C LEU A 128 -20.09 10.56 -1.72
N ALA A 129 -21.41 10.57 -1.83
CA ALA A 129 -22.19 9.37 -2.12
C ALA A 129 -22.10 8.95 -3.59
N LYS A 130 -22.13 9.93 -4.50
CA LYS A 130 -22.19 9.68 -5.94
C LYS A 130 -20.82 9.54 -6.59
N THR A 131 -19.80 10.17 -6.03
CA THR A 131 -18.48 10.26 -6.68
C THR A 131 -17.39 9.61 -5.85
N VAL A 132 -17.21 10.02 -4.59
CA VAL A 132 -16.03 9.61 -3.81
C VAL A 132 -16.16 8.20 -3.27
N ARG A 133 -17.31 7.84 -2.69
CA ARG A 133 -17.51 6.50 -2.12
C ARG A 133 -17.41 5.37 -3.16
N PRO A 134 -18.04 5.47 -4.36
CA PRO A 134 -17.85 4.46 -5.40
C PRO A 134 -16.39 4.26 -5.80
N GLU A 135 -15.61 5.33 -5.89
CA GLU A 135 -14.18 5.24 -6.21
C GLU A 135 -13.38 4.61 -5.08
N LEU A 136 -13.67 4.96 -3.81
CA LEU A 136 -13.07 4.29 -2.66
C LEU A 136 -13.41 2.80 -2.61
N ASP A 137 -14.64 2.42 -2.97
CA ASP A 137 -15.06 1.03 -3.01
C ASP A 137 -14.34 0.27 -4.14
N ARG A 138 -14.20 0.88 -5.33
CA ARG A 138 -13.40 0.34 -6.44
C ARG A 138 -11.93 0.12 -6.04
N LEU A 139 -11.32 1.10 -5.40
CA LEU A 139 -9.94 1.01 -4.91
C LEU A 139 -9.79 -0.02 -3.77
N SER A 140 -10.84 -0.24 -2.97
CA SER A 140 -10.86 -1.31 -1.96
C SER A 140 -10.76 -2.68 -2.60
N THR A 141 -11.55 -2.94 -3.65
CA THR A 141 -11.49 -4.18 -4.44
C THR A 141 -10.11 -4.37 -5.07
N GLN A 142 -9.52 -3.31 -5.65
CA GLN A 142 -8.17 -3.37 -6.23
C GLN A 142 -7.11 -3.68 -5.16
N LEU A 143 -7.20 -3.04 -3.99
CA LEU A 143 -6.33 -3.29 -2.84
C LEU A 143 -6.37 -4.76 -2.41
N LEU A 144 -7.57 -5.31 -2.21
CA LEU A 144 -7.77 -6.70 -1.80
C LEU A 144 -7.23 -7.71 -2.82
N ARG A 145 -7.50 -7.51 -4.12
CA ARG A 145 -6.95 -8.35 -5.19
C ARG A 145 -5.42 -8.29 -5.20
N SER A 146 -4.84 -7.10 -5.14
CA SER A 146 -3.38 -6.96 -5.12
C SER A 146 -2.75 -7.57 -3.86
N MET A 147 -3.43 -7.56 -2.72
CA MET A 147 -2.99 -8.28 -1.51
C MET A 147 -3.01 -9.80 -1.73
N ALA A 148 -4.04 -10.33 -2.37
CA ALA A 148 -4.16 -11.77 -2.66
C ALA A 148 -3.11 -12.23 -3.67
N ASP A 149 -2.94 -11.48 -4.76
CA ASP A 149 -1.96 -11.79 -5.81
C ASP A 149 -0.51 -11.78 -5.30
N ASN A 150 -0.23 -10.97 -4.28
CA ASN A 150 1.10 -10.83 -3.68
C ASN A 150 1.23 -11.50 -2.31
N GLN A 151 0.32 -12.38 -1.93
CA GLN A 151 0.27 -12.99 -0.60
C GLN A 151 1.59 -13.71 -0.23
N ALA A 152 2.22 -14.38 -1.17
CA ALA A 152 3.47 -15.09 -0.94
C ALA A 152 4.59 -14.14 -0.50
N VAL A 153 4.83 -13.05 -1.25
CA VAL A 153 5.88 -12.08 -0.93
C VAL A 153 5.53 -11.24 0.32
N LEU A 154 4.24 -10.94 0.54
CA LEU A 154 3.78 -10.20 1.70
C LEU A 154 3.87 -11.01 3.00
N ASN A 155 3.86 -12.34 2.93
CA ASN A 155 3.99 -13.25 4.08
C ASN A 155 5.44 -13.67 4.35
N ASP A 156 6.36 -13.42 3.44
CA ASP A 156 7.77 -13.78 3.59
C ASP A 156 8.50 -12.78 4.48
N GLU A 157 8.82 -13.22 5.70
CA GLU A 157 9.56 -12.42 6.69
C GLU A 157 10.92 -11.94 6.16
N SER A 158 11.61 -12.75 5.34
CA SER A 158 12.90 -12.39 4.77
C SER A 158 12.82 -11.24 3.77
N ARG A 159 11.63 -11.00 3.19
CA ARG A 159 11.37 -9.97 2.17
C ARG A 159 10.80 -8.67 2.74
N LYS A 160 10.53 -8.59 4.03
CA LYS A 160 9.89 -7.41 4.66
C LYS A 160 10.58 -6.09 4.37
N ALA A 161 11.91 -6.06 4.43
CA ALA A 161 12.66 -4.83 4.17
C ALA A 161 12.49 -4.37 2.71
N ASP A 162 12.42 -5.31 1.76
CA ASP A 162 12.23 -5.03 0.35
C ASP A 162 10.80 -4.59 0.07
N VAL A 163 9.80 -5.26 0.64
CA VAL A 163 8.39 -4.86 0.59
C VAL A 163 8.22 -3.43 1.14
N ALA A 164 8.75 -3.15 2.33
CA ALA A 164 8.69 -1.83 2.94
C ALA A 164 9.36 -0.75 2.07
N ARG A 165 10.43 -1.09 1.37
CA ARG A 165 11.11 -0.19 0.42
C ARG A 165 10.27 0.07 -0.81
N ALA A 166 9.71 -0.98 -1.44
CA ALA A 166 8.86 -0.88 -2.61
C ALA A 166 7.59 -0.05 -2.33
N MET A 167 7.03 -0.18 -1.13
CA MET A 167 5.80 0.51 -0.73
C MET A 167 6.00 2.00 -0.38
N ARG A 168 7.24 2.49 -0.16
CA ARG A 168 7.48 3.87 0.31
C ARG A 168 7.17 4.97 -0.70
N LEU A 169 7.06 4.65 -1.97
CA LEU A 169 6.91 5.64 -3.05
C LEU A 169 5.44 6.06 -3.21
N LEU A 170 4.88 6.74 -2.20
CA LEU A 170 3.53 7.30 -2.26
C LEU A 170 3.58 8.78 -2.62
N GLU A 171 2.78 9.19 -3.60
CA GLU A 171 2.56 10.60 -3.94
C GLU A 171 1.85 11.34 -2.80
N ALA A 172 0.93 10.67 -2.12
CA ALA A 172 0.21 11.19 -0.95
C ALA A 172 1.12 11.59 0.23
N ARG A 173 2.42 11.25 0.21
CA ARG A 173 3.39 11.79 1.17
C ARG A 173 3.53 13.30 1.11
N THR A 174 3.30 13.91 -0.04
CA THR A 174 3.29 15.37 -0.18
C THR A 174 2.11 15.99 0.52
N LEU A 175 1.01 15.26 0.66
CA LEU A 175 -0.20 15.69 1.34
C LEU A 175 -0.06 15.54 2.87
N SER A 176 0.39 14.39 3.35
CA SER A 176 0.64 14.09 4.77
C SER A 176 1.66 12.94 4.92
N PRO A 177 2.92 13.23 5.27
CA PRO A 177 3.91 12.19 5.56
C PRO A 177 3.49 11.25 6.69
N ARG A 178 2.78 11.77 7.69
CA ARG A 178 2.25 11.00 8.83
C ARG A 178 1.20 9.98 8.37
N ALA A 179 0.23 10.43 7.58
CA ALA A 179 -0.81 9.56 7.05
C ALA A 179 -0.24 8.48 6.13
N ALA A 180 0.72 8.82 5.27
CA ALA A 180 1.41 7.86 4.42
C ALA A 180 2.12 6.76 5.24
N THR A 181 2.78 7.14 6.34
CA THR A 181 3.41 6.19 7.26
C THR A 181 2.37 5.27 7.93
N GLN A 182 1.23 5.83 8.38
CA GLN A 182 0.13 5.05 8.97
C GLN A 182 -0.46 4.05 7.96
N ALA A 183 -0.73 4.48 6.73
CA ALA A 183 -1.29 3.62 5.68
C ALA A 183 -0.38 2.43 5.35
N LEU A 184 0.94 2.61 5.45
CA LEU A 184 1.94 1.58 5.14
C LEU A 184 2.34 0.72 6.34
N ALA A 185 1.98 1.08 7.56
CA ALA A 185 2.37 0.38 8.78
C ALA A 185 2.12 -1.16 8.71
N PRO A 186 0.95 -1.64 8.21
CA PRO A 186 0.70 -3.07 8.10
C PRO A 186 1.69 -3.84 7.20
N PHE A 187 2.34 -3.16 6.28
CA PHE A 187 3.30 -3.74 5.33
C PHE A 187 4.76 -3.59 5.76
N SER A 188 5.01 -2.88 6.87
CA SER A 188 6.36 -2.55 7.35
C SER A 188 6.72 -3.21 8.68
N THR A 189 5.74 -3.74 9.42
CA THR A 189 5.91 -4.36 10.72
C THR A 189 5.81 -5.90 10.65
N PRO A 190 6.51 -6.65 11.53
CA PRO A 190 6.29 -8.08 11.70
C PRO A 190 4.83 -8.39 12.02
N ARG A 191 4.31 -9.47 11.47
CA ARG A 191 2.99 -9.99 11.79
C ARG A 191 3.05 -10.89 13.01
#